data_53f5a58560f98f9875bf56972b816aad
#
_entry.id   53f5a58560f98f9875bf56972b816aad
#
_cell.length_a   1.000
_cell.length_b   1.000
_cell.length_c   1.000
_cell.angle_alpha   90.00
_cell.angle_beta   90.00
_cell.angle_gamma   90.00
#
_symmetry.space_group_name_H-M   'P 1'
#
loop_
_entity.id
_entity.type
_entity.pdbx_description
1 polymer ?
#
loop_
_entity_poly.entity_id
_entity_poly.type
_entity_poly.pdbx_seq_one_letter_code
_entity_poly.pdbx_strand_id
1 'polypeptide(L)'
;GVLLTGPPGTGKTMLAKAVASHTNATFLGLVGSELAQKYIGEGGRMVRELFSLARKKSPCIIFIDEIDAIGSKRLDSSTSGDREVQRTLMQLLSELDGFNSLDNVKVIAATNRPELLDKALLRPGRFDRIVEIPLPNIEGREAIFNVHARKMPLDKNVDFSKLSIITEGY
;
A
#
# COMPACT_ATOMS: atom_id res chain seq x y z
N GLY A 1 10.93 2.87 6.10
CA GLY A 1 9.73 2.55 5.34
C GLY A 1 8.75 3.70 5.27
N VAL A 2 7.84 3.68 4.28
CA VAL A 2 6.83 4.72 4.07
C VAL A 2 5.44 4.09 4.18
N LEU A 3 4.57 4.71 4.96
CA LEU A 3 3.16 4.34 5.06
C LEU A 3 2.29 5.39 4.37
N LEU A 4 1.56 4.98 3.33
CA LEU A 4 0.55 5.80 2.68
C LEU A 4 -0.79 5.59 3.36
N THR A 5 -1.42 6.66 3.81
CA THR A 5 -2.74 6.63 4.47
C THR A 5 -3.74 7.49 3.70
N GLY A 6 -5.01 7.27 3.92
CA GLY A 6 -6.07 8.09 3.34
C GLY A 6 -7.24 7.26 2.81
N PRO A 7 -8.33 7.92 2.38
CA PRO A 7 -9.53 7.27 1.90
C PRO A 7 -9.27 6.29 0.73
N PRO A 8 -10.13 5.29 0.53
CA PRO A 8 -10.02 4.41 -0.64
C PRO A 8 -10.16 5.21 -1.94
N GLY A 9 -9.56 4.73 -3.03
CA GLY A 9 -9.66 5.36 -4.34
C GLY A 9 -8.79 6.61 -4.56
N THR A 10 -8.01 7.06 -3.57
CA THR A 10 -7.15 8.26 -3.68
C THR A 10 -5.84 8.05 -4.46
N GLY A 11 -5.61 6.87 -5.04
CA GLY A 11 -4.48 6.60 -5.92
C GLY A 11 -3.19 6.16 -5.23
N LYS A 12 -3.24 5.68 -3.98
CA LYS A 12 -2.05 5.22 -3.22
C LYS A 12 -1.21 4.19 -4.00
N THR A 13 -1.86 3.18 -4.57
CA THR A 13 -1.21 2.14 -5.38
C THR A 13 -0.59 2.71 -6.67
N MET A 14 -1.28 3.65 -7.32
CA MET A 14 -0.77 4.31 -8.52
C MET A 14 0.46 5.16 -8.22
N LEU A 15 0.46 5.86 -7.10
CA LEU A 15 1.59 6.67 -6.65
C LEU A 15 2.82 5.80 -6.43
N ALA A 16 2.68 4.67 -5.73
CA ALA A 16 3.79 3.75 -5.49
C ALA A 16 4.37 3.18 -6.81
N LYS A 17 3.52 2.83 -7.78
CA LYS A 17 3.94 2.41 -9.12
C LYS A 17 4.66 3.52 -9.88
N ALA A 18 4.17 4.75 -9.80
CA ALA A 18 4.81 5.90 -10.45
C ALA A 18 6.22 6.16 -9.88
N VAL A 19 6.38 6.09 -8.56
CA VAL A 19 7.69 6.23 -7.90
C VAL A 19 8.66 5.14 -8.40
N ALA A 20 8.24 3.89 -8.48
CA ALA A 20 9.07 2.80 -8.97
C ALA A 20 9.50 3.02 -10.43
N SER A 21 8.57 3.46 -11.29
CA SER A 21 8.85 3.77 -12.69
C SER A 21 9.85 4.93 -12.83
N HIS A 22 9.70 6.00 -12.05
CA HIS A 22 10.62 7.14 -12.08
C HIS A 22 12.04 6.81 -11.56
N THR A 23 12.14 5.85 -10.65
CA THR A 23 13.44 5.47 -10.07
C THR A 23 14.11 4.29 -10.78
N ASN A 24 13.51 3.78 -11.87
CA ASN A 24 13.94 2.57 -12.57
C ASN A 24 14.09 1.36 -11.62
N ALA A 25 13.31 1.32 -10.56
CA ALA A 25 13.31 0.23 -9.59
C ALA A 25 12.32 -0.87 -9.98
N THR A 26 12.67 -2.11 -9.66
CA THR A 26 11.73 -3.24 -9.76
C THR A 26 10.57 -3.00 -8.79
N PHE A 27 9.33 -3.19 -9.23
CA PHE A 27 8.13 -3.07 -8.40
C PHE A 27 7.59 -4.47 -8.06
N LEU A 28 7.52 -4.77 -6.77
CA LEU A 28 6.92 -6.00 -6.25
C LEU A 28 5.71 -5.63 -5.40
N GLY A 29 4.52 -6.06 -5.81
CA GLY A 29 3.26 -5.78 -5.09
C GLY A 29 2.76 -6.99 -4.31
N LEU A 30 2.19 -6.72 -3.15
CA LEU A 30 1.52 -7.68 -2.29
C LEU A 30 0.27 -7.05 -1.72
N VAL A 31 -0.80 -7.82 -1.59
CA VAL A 31 -2.06 -7.38 -0.94
C VAL A 31 -2.24 -8.13 0.37
N GLY A 32 -2.34 -7.40 1.47
CA GLY A 32 -2.44 -7.96 2.82
C GLY A 32 -3.66 -8.86 3.01
N SER A 33 -4.81 -8.48 2.45
CA SER A 33 -6.02 -9.32 2.51
C SER A 33 -5.87 -10.66 1.77
N GLU A 34 -5.10 -10.72 0.69
CA GLU A 34 -4.82 -12.01 0.03
C GLU A 34 -3.96 -12.92 0.90
N LEU A 35 -2.98 -12.38 1.63
CA LEU A 35 -2.19 -13.16 2.58
C LEU A 35 -3.04 -13.71 3.73
N ALA A 36 -3.97 -12.92 4.23
CA ALA A 36 -4.83 -13.33 5.34
C ALA A 36 -5.86 -14.39 4.94
N GLN A 37 -6.39 -14.34 3.72
CA GLN A 37 -7.52 -15.17 3.28
C GLN A 37 -7.12 -16.40 2.46
N LYS A 38 -6.25 -16.22 1.46
CA LYS A 38 -5.91 -17.29 0.50
C LYS A 38 -4.76 -18.19 0.98
N TYR A 39 -3.90 -17.68 1.83
CA TYR A 39 -2.65 -18.32 2.19
C TYR A 39 -2.56 -18.61 3.68
N ILE A 40 -3.64 -19.17 4.25
CA ILE A 40 -3.68 -19.60 5.65
C ILE A 40 -2.54 -20.61 5.88
N GLY A 41 -1.65 -20.30 6.82
CA GLY A 41 -0.46 -21.10 7.13
C GLY A 41 0.78 -20.80 6.28
N GLU A 42 0.65 -20.06 5.16
CA GLU A 42 1.76 -19.77 4.24
C GLU A 42 2.18 -18.29 4.21
N GLY A 43 1.41 -17.40 4.84
CA GLY A 43 1.63 -15.94 4.77
C GLY A 43 3.06 -15.54 5.17
N GLY A 44 3.58 -16.09 6.25
CA GLY A 44 4.96 -15.82 6.68
C GLY A 44 6.02 -16.29 5.69
N ARG A 45 5.80 -17.44 5.01
CA ARG A 45 6.70 -17.94 3.97
C ARG A 45 6.70 -16.98 2.77
N MET A 46 5.52 -16.56 2.32
CA MET A 46 5.37 -15.65 1.18
C MET A 46 6.05 -14.30 1.44
N VAL A 47 5.90 -13.74 2.64
CA VAL A 47 6.61 -12.53 3.04
C VAL A 47 8.11 -12.71 2.91
N ARG A 48 8.67 -13.81 3.44
CA ARG A 48 10.10 -14.10 3.35
C ARG A 48 10.58 -14.25 1.90
N GLU A 49 9.83 -14.96 1.07
CA GLU A 49 10.15 -15.16 -0.34
C GLU A 49 10.12 -13.83 -1.12
N LEU A 50 9.12 -12.96 -0.85
CA LEU A 50 9.01 -11.64 -1.43
C LEU A 50 10.25 -10.77 -1.13
N PHE A 51 10.66 -10.72 0.13
CA PHE A 51 11.84 -9.95 0.53
C PHE A 51 13.15 -10.55 -0.03
N SER A 52 13.25 -11.88 -0.10
CA SER A 52 14.38 -12.55 -0.76
C SER A 52 14.45 -12.20 -2.24
N LEU A 53 13.30 -12.20 -2.93
CA LEU A 53 13.22 -11.81 -4.34
C LEU A 53 13.58 -10.34 -4.54
N ALA A 54 13.11 -9.46 -3.66
CA ALA A 54 13.42 -8.04 -3.72
C ALA A 54 14.92 -7.75 -3.61
N ARG A 55 15.62 -8.46 -2.71
CA ARG A 55 17.09 -8.37 -2.59
C ARG A 55 17.80 -8.80 -3.87
N LYS A 56 17.33 -9.85 -4.53
CA LYS A 56 17.90 -10.35 -5.80
C LYS A 56 17.64 -9.41 -6.97
N LYS A 57 16.55 -8.65 -6.91
CA LYS A 57 16.12 -7.73 -7.98
C LYS A 57 16.33 -6.26 -7.62
N SER A 58 17.27 -5.96 -6.73
CA SER A 58 17.56 -4.58 -6.37
C SER A 58 18.16 -3.76 -7.54
N PRO A 59 17.86 -2.47 -7.69
CA PRO A 59 16.99 -1.68 -6.81
C PRO A 59 15.52 -2.07 -6.92
N CYS A 60 14.83 -2.20 -5.78
CA CYS A 60 13.47 -2.71 -5.71
C CYS A 60 12.60 -1.90 -4.75
N ILE A 61 11.34 -1.73 -5.10
CA ILE A 61 10.29 -1.23 -4.21
C ILE A 61 9.31 -2.36 -3.93
N ILE A 62 9.16 -2.72 -2.67
CA ILE A 62 8.10 -3.60 -2.19
C ILE A 62 6.91 -2.71 -1.83
N PHE A 63 5.75 -2.98 -2.40
CA PHE A 63 4.50 -2.32 -2.08
C PHE A 63 3.54 -3.30 -1.42
N ILE A 64 3.08 -2.98 -0.21
CA ILE A 64 2.13 -3.79 0.55
C ILE A 64 0.83 -2.99 0.67
N ASP A 65 -0.17 -3.36 -0.12
CA ASP A 65 -1.50 -2.77 -0.03
C ASP A 65 -2.33 -3.42 1.07
N GLU A 66 -3.31 -2.71 1.62
CA GLU A 66 -4.18 -3.21 2.68
C GLU A 66 -3.41 -3.82 3.86
N ILE A 67 -2.36 -3.15 4.32
CA ILE A 67 -1.49 -3.68 5.38
C ILE A 67 -2.25 -3.91 6.69
N ASP A 68 -3.35 -3.22 6.92
CA ASP A 68 -4.24 -3.42 8.07
C ASP A 68 -4.83 -4.82 8.15
N ALA A 69 -4.96 -5.54 7.04
CA ALA A 69 -5.44 -6.93 7.04
C ALA A 69 -4.49 -7.90 7.78
N ILE A 70 -3.19 -7.61 7.80
CA ILE A 70 -2.18 -8.42 8.51
C ILE A 70 -1.56 -7.69 9.69
N GLY A 71 -1.67 -6.38 9.73
CA GLY A 71 -1.01 -5.50 10.70
C GLY A 71 -1.94 -4.88 11.73
N SER A 72 -3.17 -5.35 11.88
CA SER A 72 -4.11 -4.80 12.87
C SER A 72 -3.74 -5.15 14.31
N LYS A 73 -4.10 -4.24 15.22
CA LYS A 73 -4.03 -4.49 16.67
C LYS A 73 -4.85 -5.72 17.03
N ARG A 74 -4.35 -6.52 17.97
CA ARG A 74 -5.05 -7.67 18.49
C ARG A 74 -6.35 -7.25 19.17
N LEU A 75 -7.45 -7.79 18.73
CA LEU A 75 -8.61 -8.03 19.58
C LEU A 75 -8.41 -9.46 20.12
N ASP A 76 -8.69 -9.68 21.40
CA ASP A 76 -8.44 -10.93 22.14
C ASP A 76 -9.17 -12.19 21.62
N SER A 77 -9.19 -12.39 20.33
CA SER A 77 -9.83 -13.55 19.68
C SER A 77 -8.77 -14.64 19.41
N SER A 78 -8.98 -15.79 20.04
CA SER A 78 -8.07 -16.94 20.00
C SER A 78 -8.33 -17.91 18.85
N THR A 79 -8.78 -17.43 17.69
CA THR A 79 -9.03 -18.31 16.55
C THR A 79 -7.72 -18.76 15.88
N SER A 80 -7.75 -19.91 15.21
CA SER A 80 -6.59 -20.39 14.45
C SER A 80 -6.18 -19.41 13.33
N GLY A 81 -7.12 -18.73 12.72
CA GLY A 81 -6.88 -17.71 11.71
C GLY A 81 -6.11 -16.49 12.25
N ASP A 82 -6.48 -16.03 13.46
CA ASP A 82 -5.80 -14.88 14.10
C ASP A 82 -4.33 -15.20 14.41
N ARG A 83 -4.02 -16.43 14.78
CA ARG A 83 -2.64 -16.87 15.01
C ARG A 83 -1.80 -16.84 13.75
N GLU A 84 -2.37 -17.21 12.61
CA GLU A 84 -1.67 -17.19 11.33
C GLU A 84 -1.43 -15.77 10.81
N VAL A 85 -2.42 -14.89 10.92
CA VAL A 85 -2.25 -13.46 10.62
C VAL A 85 -1.14 -12.86 11.47
N GLN A 86 -1.09 -13.23 12.76
CA GLN A 86 -0.04 -12.79 13.66
C GLN A 86 1.34 -13.32 13.28
N ARG A 87 1.47 -14.58 12.88
CA ARG A 87 2.75 -15.13 12.39
C ARG A 87 3.23 -14.37 11.16
N THR A 88 2.31 -14.03 10.25
CA THR A 88 2.61 -13.23 9.06
C THR A 88 3.10 -11.83 9.45
N LEU A 89 2.45 -11.17 10.40
CA LEU A 89 2.90 -9.89 10.94
C LEU A 89 4.30 -9.99 11.56
N MET A 90 4.54 -11.00 12.41
CA MET A 90 5.84 -11.19 13.06
C MET A 90 6.94 -11.43 12.03
N GLN A 91 6.67 -12.18 10.95
CA GLN A 91 7.62 -12.37 9.86
C GLN A 91 7.89 -11.05 9.14
N LEU A 92 6.85 -10.26 8.85
CA LEU A 92 7.01 -8.93 8.23
C LEU A 92 7.88 -8.02 9.10
N LEU A 93 7.62 -7.96 10.41
CA LEU A 93 8.42 -7.17 11.34
C LEU A 93 9.89 -7.63 11.36
N SER A 94 10.12 -8.95 11.35
CA SER A 94 11.47 -9.53 11.29
C SER A 94 12.19 -9.13 9.98
N GLU A 95 11.50 -9.18 8.85
CA GLU A 95 12.06 -8.71 7.58
C GLU A 95 12.34 -7.21 7.61
N LEU A 96 11.45 -6.39 8.14
CA LEU A 96 11.68 -4.95 8.32
C LEU A 96 12.85 -4.65 9.26
N ASP A 97 13.08 -5.40 10.31
CA ASP A 97 14.17 -5.22 11.27
C ASP A 97 15.51 -5.83 10.82
N GLY A 98 15.48 -6.85 9.97
CA GLY A 98 16.67 -7.56 9.47
C GLY A 98 17.55 -6.76 8.51
N PHE A 99 17.43 -5.49 8.49
CA PHE A 99 17.72 -4.55 7.42
C PHE A 99 19.06 -3.83 7.45
N ASN A 100 20.08 -4.35 7.98
CA ASN A 100 21.41 -3.78 7.72
C ASN A 100 21.92 -3.97 6.27
N SER A 101 21.13 -4.59 5.39
CA SER A 101 21.54 -4.92 4.02
C SER A 101 20.59 -4.50 2.91
N LEU A 102 19.60 -3.64 3.20
CA LEU A 102 18.65 -3.18 2.16
C LEU A 102 18.92 -1.78 1.64
N ASP A 103 20.16 -1.44 1.36
CA ASP A 103 20.47 -0.12 0.82
C ASP A 103 19.67 0.20 -0.46
N ASN A 104 19.30 -0.82 -1.24
CA ASN A 104 18.59 -0.68 -2.51
C ASN A 104 17.19 -1.30 -2.54
N VAL A 105 16.60 -1.69 -1.41
CA VAL A 105 15.19 -2.12 -1.32
C VAL A 105 14.43 -1.16 -0.42
N LYS A 106 13.35 -0.59 -0.91
CA LYS A 106 12.48 0.31 -0.14
C LYS A 106 11.11 -0.34 0.01
N VAL A 107 10.49 -0.13 1.16
CA VAL A 107 9.16 -0.68 1.45
C VAL A 107 8.16 0.45 1.58
N ILE A 108 7.07 0.35 0.84
CA ILE A 108 5.93 1.26 0.90
C ILE A 108 4.72 0.41 1.29
N ALA A 109 4.00 0.81 2.32
CA ALA A 109 2.73 0.20 2.68
C ALA A 109 1.58 1.17 2.48
N ALA A 110 0.38 0.67 2.26
CA ALA A 110 -0.83 1.47 2.16
C ALA A 110 -1.95 0.92 3.05
N THR A 111 -2.72 1.82 3.64
CA THR A 111 -3.93 1.49 4.39
C THR A 111 -4.96 2.60 4.29
N ASN A 112 -6.23 2.21 4.33
CA ASN A 112 -7.36 3.13 4.49
C ASN A 112 -7.74 3.31 5.97
N ARG A 113 -7.16 2.51 6.88
CA ARG A 113 -7.51 2.44 8.32
C ARG A 113 -6.27 2.48 9.20
N PRO A 114 -5.55 3.60 9.24
CA PRO A 114 -4.31 3.70 10.00
C PRO A 114 -4.52 3.49 11.51
N GLU A 115 -5.71 3.76 12.03
CA GLU A 115 -6.08 3.59 13.44
C GLU A 115 -6.10 2.11 13.88
N LEU A 116 -6.26 1.18 12.94
CA LEU A 116 -6.25 -0.26 13.23
C LEU A 116 -4.84 -0.84 13.34
N LEU A 117 -3.83 -0.16 12.82
CA LEU A 117 -2.49 -0.70 12.76
C LEU A 117 -1.85 -0.91 14.14
N ASP A 118 -1.13 -2.02 14.28
CA ASP A 118 -0.29 -2.26 15.44
C ASP A 118 0.85 -1.23 15.49
N LYS A 119 1.03 -0.63 16.66
CA LYS A 119 2.08 0.37 16.90
C LYS A 119 3.49 -0.14 16.61
N ALA A 120 3.68 -1.46 16.66
CA ALA A 120 4.95 -2.08 16.31
C ALA A 120 5.38 -1.79 14.86
N LEU A 121 4.43 -1.65 13.93
CA LEU A 121 4.70 -1.30 12.53
C LEU A 121 5.19 0.15 12.36
N LEU A 122 4.80 1.05 13.28
CA LEU A 122 5.08 2.48 13.21
C LEU A 122 6.35 2.88 13.97
N ARG A 123 7.14 1.91 14.45
CA ARG A 123 8.39 2.19 15.17
C ARG A 123 9.49 2.66 14.21
N PRO A 124 10.46 3.46 14.71
CA PRO A 124 11.64 3.84 13.95
C PRO A 124 12.34 2.61 13.31
N GLY A 125 12.77 2.78 12.07
CA GLY A 125 13.36 1.69 11.27
C GLY A 125 12.35 0.82 10.51
N ARG A 126 11.05 0.95 10.77
CA ARG A 126 9.96 0.29 10.05
C ARG A 126 9.20 1.29 9.19
N PHE A 127 7.90 1.51 9.42
CA PHE A 127 7.13 2.57 8.74
C PHE A 127 7.17 3.85 9.58
N ASP A 128 8.29 4.53 9.54
CA ASP A 128 8.58 5.74 10.31
C ASP A 128 8.17 7.04 9.60
N ARG A 129 7.80 6.94 8.32
CA ARG A 129 7.28 8.05 7.53
C ARG A 129 5.85 7.78 7.10
N ILE A 130 4.94 8.60 7.59
CA ILE A 130 3.51 8.53 7.25
C ILE A 130 3.21 9.68 6.29
N VAL A 131 2.62 9.33 5.14
CA VAL A 131 2.18 10.30 4.14
C VAL A 131 0.67 10.14 3.96
N GLU A 132 -0.07 11.14 4.33
CA GLU A 132 -1.52 11.19 4.15
C GLU A 132 -1.85 11.66 2.72
N ILE A 133 -2.71 10.91 2.05
CA ILE A 133 -3.22 11.24 0.72
C ILE A 133 -4.70 11.55 0.87
N PRO A 134 -5.07 12.85 0.89
CA PRO A 134 -6.44 13.27 1.07
C PRO A 134 -7.28 13.00 -0.19
N LEU A 135 -8.59 13.22 -0.10
CA LEU A 135 -9.46 13.30 -1.27
C LEU A 135 -8.98 14.41 -2.21
N PRO A 136 -9.13 14.24 -3.52
CA PRO A 136 -8.69 15.22 -4.48
C PRO A 136 -9.50 16.52 -4.37
N ASN A 137 -8.82 17.66 -4.47
CA ASN A 137 -9.44 18.95 -4.62
C ASN A 137 -10.06 19.11 -6.02
N ILE A 138 -10.70 20.24 -6.30
CA ILE A 138 -11.39 20.52 -7.58
C ILE A 138 -10.45 20.30 -8.78
N GLU A 139 -9.24 20.87 -8.71
CA GLU A 139 -8.22 20.75 -9.77
C GLU A 139 -7.76 19.29 -9.94
N GLY A 140 -7.59 18.58 -8.84
CA GLY A 140 -7.24 17.15 -8.84
C GLY A 140 -8.33 16.31 -9.48
N ARG A 141 -9.62 16.58 -9.21
CA ARG A 141 -10.74 15.85 -9.83
C ARG A 141 -10.81 16.13 -11.33
N GLU A 142 -10.62 17.37 -11.76
CA GLU A 142 -10.54 17.70 -13.18
C GLU A 142 -9.40 16.95 -13.88
N ALA A 143 -8.22 16.91 -13.26
CA ALA A 143 -7.09 16.15 -13.78
C ALA A 143 -7.39 14.65 -13.88
N ILE A 144 -8.07 14.07 -12.89
CA ILE A 144 -8.50 12.68 -12.88
C ILE A 144 -9.47 12.40 -14.04
N PHE A 145 -10.48 13.25 -14.25
CA PHE A 145 -11.39 13.14 -15.39
C PHE A 145 -10.61 13.15 -16.71
N ASN A 146 -9.71 14.10 -16.89
CA ASN A 146 -8.89 14.21 -18.10
C ASN A 146 -8.04 12.95 -18.35
N VAL A 147 -7.46 12.35 -17.31
CA VAL A 147 -6.64 11.12 -17.45
C VAL A 147 -7.50 9.93 -17.87
N HIS A 148 -8.64 9.72 -17.21
CA HIS A 148 -9.49 8.57 -17.49
C HIS A 148 -10.26 8.68 -18.79
N ALA A 149 -10.61 9.90 -19.19
CA ALA A 149 -11.36 10.17 -20.41
C ALA A 149 -10.51 10.14 -21.70
N ARG A 150 -9.18 10.10 -21.61
CA ARG A 150 -8.28 10.16 -22.79
C ARG A 150 -8.61 9.17 -23.92
N LYS A 151 -9.14 8.01 -23.58
CA LYS A 151 -9.44 6.93 -24.53
C LYS A 151 -10.94 6.74 -24.76
N MET A 152 -11.77 7.63 -24.20
CA MET A 152 -13.22 7.54 -24.31
C MET A 152 -13.71 8.44 -25.45
N PRO A 153 -14.69 8.00 -26.27
CA PRO A 153 -15.38 8.88 -27.19
C PRO A 153 -16.27 9.81 -26.37
N LEU A 154 -15.93 11.09 -26.34
CA LEU A 154 -16.66 12.11 -25.59
C LEU A 154 -17.44 13.02 -26.51
N ASP A 155 -18.61 13.44 -26.07
CA ASP A 155 -19.33 14.55 -26.71
C ASP A 155 -18.55 15.86 -26.51
N LYS A 156 -18.65 16.77 -27.50
CA LYS A 156 -17.95 18.05 -27.47
C LYS A 156 -18.42 18.98 -26.33
N ASN A 157 -19.58 18.72 -25.77
CA ASN A 157 -20.17 19.52 -24.70
C ASN A 157 -19.79 19.05 -23.28
N VAL A 158 -18.97 18.00 -23.15
CA VAL A 158 -18.51 17.53 -21.83
C VAL A 158 -17.50 18.52 -21.25
N ASP A 159 -17.88 19.11 -20.12
CA ASP A 159 -17.08 20.12 -19.41
C ASP A 159 -16.60 19.51 -18.07
N PHE A 160 -15.33 19.09 -18.04
CA PHE A 160 -14.73 18.49 -16.83
C PHE A 160 -14.56 19.48 -15.68
N SER A 161 -14.45 20.77 -15.96
CA SER A 161 -14.39 21.80 -14.93
C SER A 161 -15.71 21.87 -14.16
N LYS A 162 -16.85 21.85 -14.85
CA LYS A 162 -18.16 21.78 -14.20
C LYS A 162 -18.36 20.46 -13.45
N LEU A 163 -17.93 19.32 -14.03
CA LEU A 163 -18.05 18.03 -13.39
C LEU A 163 -17.20 17.98 -12.10
N SER A 164 -16.02 18.58 -12.11
CA SER A 164 -15.15 18.60 -10.92
C SER A 164 -15.75 19.39 -9.75
N ILE A 165 -16.59 20.41 -10.03
CA ILE A 165 -17.26 21.18 -8.99
C ILE A 165 -18.37 20.37 -8.33
N ILE A 166 -19.21 19.68 -9.11
CA ILE A 166 -20.38 18.96 -8.61
C ILE A 166 -20.07 17.60 -7.99
N THR A 167 -18.84 17.11 -8.16
CA THR A 167 -18.39 15.80 -7.62
C THR A 167 -17.61 15.95 -6.32
N GLU A 168 -17.92 16.95 -5.51
CA GLU A 168 -17.31 17.08 -4.18
C GLU A 168 -17.70 15.92 -3.27
N GLY A 169 -16.69 15.27 -2.66
CA GLY A 169 -16.92 14.13 -1.77
C GLY A 169 -17.00 12.76 -2.45
N TYR A 170 -16.76 12.68 -3.76
CA TYR A 170 -16.72 11.42 -4.52
C TYR A 170 -15.28 11.01 -4.85
#